data_889bf4d088899fea1932658ea28604ee
#
_entry.id   889bf4d088899fea1932658ea28604ee
#
_cell.length_a   1.000
_cell.length_b   1.000
_cell.length_c   1.000
_cell.angle_alpha   90.00
_cell.angle_beta   90.00
_cell.angle_gamma   90.00
#
_symmetry.space_group_name_H-M   'P 1'
#
loop_
_entity.id
_entity.type
_entity.pdbx_description
1 polymer ?
#
loop_
_entity_poly.entity_id
_entity_poly.type
_entity_poly.pdbx_seq_one_letter_code
_entity_poly.pdbx_strand_id
1 'polypeptide(L)'
;LLGYSCTGASSISSAIGKGDDALAYLNKLFGKFLSSTTMYKESGPVIETPLSAAQSIHDMLLQSWGGKIRIFPAIPATWKDIAYSGLRTEGAFKVSASRKQGKTQFIHIKSLAGEPCIVTTDIVNPIFEGKRNFTIQSFPNNTFQIDLKKGEEVFISPQGEKPDFIISPIPHTSKNHYGLKIIHQRR
;
A
#
# COMPACT_ATOMS: atom_id res chain seq x y z
N LEU A 1 -5.81 -18.97 -16.40
CA LEU A 1 -5.35 -17.59 -16.23
C LEU A 1 -3.88 -17.53 -16.65
N LEU A 2 -3.54 -16.60 -17.50
CA LEU A 2 -2.18 -16.24 -17.86
C LEU A 2 -1.62 -15.29 -16.78
N GLY A 3 -0.30 -15.08 -16.77
CA GLY A 3 0.33 -14.21 -15.76
C GLY A 3 -0.25 -12.80 -15.74
N TYR A 4 -0.46 -12.22 -16.91
CA TYR A 4 -1.05 -10.89 -17.07
C TYR A 4 -2.50 -10.82 -16.54
N SER A 5 -3.28 -11.88 -16.72
CA SER A 5 -4.64 -11.97 -16.14
C SER A 5 -4.61 -12.01 -14.62
N CYS A 6 -3.56 -12.60 -14.02
CA CYS A 6 -3.42 -12.63 -12.57
C CYS A 6 -3.18 -11.23 -12.00
N THR A 7 -2.32 -10.41 -12.62
CA THR A 7 -2.07 -9.04 -12.16
C THR A 7 -3.29 -8.15 -12.31
N GLY A 8 -4.00 -8.23 -13.44
CA GLY A 8 -5.25 -7.51 -13.67
C GLY A 8 -6.32 -7.88 -12.64
N ALA A 9 -6.52 -9.18 -12.38
CA ALA A 9 -7.45 -9.65 -11.36
C ALA A 9 -7.07 -9.19 -9.95
N SER A 10 -5.77 -9.14 -9.63
CA SER A 10 -5.27 -8.61 -8.37
C SER A 10 -5.59 -7.13 -8.19
N SER A 11 -5.29 -6.30 -9.21
CA SER A 11 -5.60 -4.85 -9.15
C SER A 11 -7.10 -4.58 -9.06
N ILE A 12 -7.94 -5.33 -9.80
CA ILE A 12 -9.40 -5.22 -9.69
C ILE A 12 -9.87 -5.60 -8.28
N SER A 13 -9.36 -6.70 -7.72
CA SER A 13 -9.69 -7.12 -6.36
C SER A 13 -9.28 -6.06 -5.33
N SER A 14 -8.12 -5.43 -5.53
CA SER A 14 -7.66 -4.33 -4.68
C SER A 14 -8.56 -3.10 -4.77
N ALA A 15 -9.03 -2.74 -5.97
CA ALA A 15 -9.90 -1.59 -6.17
C ALA A 15 -11.26 -1.73 -5.43
N ILE A 16 -11.72 -2.97 -5.23
CA ILE A 16 -12.97 -3.28 -4.49
C ILE A 16 -12.71 -3.72 -3.04
N GLY A 17 -11.49 -3.55 -2.52
CA GLY A 17 -11.14 -3.83 -1.12
C GLY A 17 -10.96 -5.31 -0.75
N LYS A 18 -10.84 -6.22 -1.74
CA LYS A 18 -10.68 -7.66 -1.53
C LYS A 18 -9.20 -8.06 -1.49
N GLY A 19 -8.51 -7.72 -0.39
CA GLY A 19 -7.08 -7.94 -0.24
C GLY A 19 -6.64 -9.41 -0.30
N ASP A 20 -7.39 -10.31 0.31
CA ASP A 20 -7.08 -11.75 0.27
C ASP A 20 -7.18 -12.32 -1.15
N ASP A 21 -8.19 -11.91 -1.94
CA ASP A 21 -8.33 -12.30 -3.34
C ASP A 21 -7.18 -11.72 -4.18
N ALA A 22 -6.83 -10.46 -3.94
CA ALA A 22 -5.71 -9.80 -4.62
C ALA A 22 -4.39 -10.55 -4.39
N LEU A 23 -4.09 -10.91 -3.15
CA LEU A 23 -2.91 -11.70 -2.81
C LEU A 23 -2.96 -13.11 -3.42
N ALA A 24 -4.12 -13.75 -3.44
CA ALA A 24 -4.28 -15.08 -4.04
C ALA A 24 -3.93 -15.08 -5.54
N TYR A 25 -4.32 -14.05 -6.28
CA TYR A 25 -3.93 -13.89 -7.69
C TYR A 25 -2.42 -13.62 -7.86
N LEU A 26 -1.81 -12.79 -7.02
CA LEU A 26 -0.37 -12.58 -7.04
C LEU A 26 0.40 -13.85 -6.71
N ASN A 27 -0.06 -14.66 -5.74
CA ASN A 27 0.56 -15.93 -5.42
C ASN A 27 0.49 -16.94 -6.57
N LYS A 28 -0.59 -16.93 -7.35
CA LYS A 28 -0.67 -17.72 -8.60
C LYS A 28 0.37 -17.27 -9.63
N LEU A 29 0.54 -15.96 -9.81
CA LEU A 29 1.58 -15.41 -10.67
C LEU A 29 2.96 -15.87 -10.21
N PHE A 30 3.30 -15.65 -8.96
CA PHE A 30 4.62 -15.96 -8.42
C PHE A 30 4.93 -17.45 -8.43
N GLY A 31 3.95 -18.31 -8.12
CA GLY A 31 4.14 -19.74 -8.09
C GLY A 31 4.23 -20.40 -9.47
N LYS A 32 3.56 -19.84 -10.48
CA LYS A 32 3.46 -20.46 -11.80
C LYS A 32 4.37 -19.81 -12.84
N PHE A 33 4.51 -18.49 -12.80
CA PHE A 33 5.10 -17.72 -13.90
C PHE A 33 6.45 -17.08 -13.56
N LEU A 34 6.95 -17.19 -12.33
CA LEU A 34 8.30 -16.77 -12.00
C LEU A 34 9.27 -17.96 -11.98
N SER A 35 10.45 -17.72 -12.55
CA SER A 35 11.57 -18.66 -12.46
C SER A 35 12.34 -18.51 -11.16
N SER A 36 13.26 -19.44 -10.91
CA SER A 36 14.21 -19.34 -9.78
C SER A 36 15.11 -18.11 -9.83
N THR A 37 15.30 -17.53 -11.01
CA THR A 37 16.06 -16.28 -11.21
C THR A 37 15.20 -15.04 -11.17
N THR A 38 13.95 -15.16 -10.70
CA THR A 38 12.94 -14.09 -10.71
C THR A 38 12.49 -13.61 -12.10
N MET A 39 12.97 -14.25 -13.16
CA MET A 39 12.52 -13.95 -14.51
C MET A 39 11.11 -14.46 -14.75
N TYR A 40 10.30 -13.66 -15.43
CA TYR A 40 8.97 -14.05 -15.86
C TYR A 40 9.01 -15.11 -16.97
N LYS A 41 8.16 -16.11 -16.85
CA LYS A 41 8.06 -17.26 -17.78
C LYS A 41 6.66 -17.35 -18.36
N GLU A 42 6.42 -16.76 -19.48
CA GLU A 42 5.21 -16.98 -20.25
C GLU A 42 5.56 -17.05 -21.74
N SER A 43 4.93 -16.28 -22.61
CA SER A 43 5.08 -16.36 -24.05
C SER A 43 6.26 -15.53 -24.60
N GLY A 44 7.21 -15.15 -23.77
CA GLY A 44 8.38 -14.36 -24.17
C GLY A 44 8.85 -13.39 -23.09
N PRO A 45 9.85 -12.57 -23.36
CA PRO A 45 10.39 -11.59 -22.43
C PRO A 45 9.47 -10.35 -22.37
N VAL A 46 8.33 -10.45 -21.67
CA VAL A 46 7.42 -9.34 -21.44
C VAL A 46 7.74 -8.68 -20.12
N ILE A 47 8.00 -7.39 -20.12
CA ILE A 47 8.28 -6.59 -18.93
C ILE A 47 7.00 -6.12 -18.24
N GLU A 48 5.89 -6.07 -18.96
CA GLU A 48 4.63 -5.52 -18.50
C GLU A 48 4.06 -6.30 -17.31
N THR A 49 4.16 -7.61 -17.31
CA THR A 49 3.61 -8.45 -16.24
C THR A 49 4.30 -8.25 -14.90
N PRO A 50 5.64 -8.26 -14.77
CA PRO A 50 6.28 -7.92 -13.49
C PRO A 50 6.04 -6.48 -13.05
N LEU A 51 5.96 -5.51 -13.95
CA LEU A 51 5.60 -4.14 -13.62
C LEU A 51 4.14 -4.04 -13.13
N SER A 52 3.22 -4.73 -13.79
CA SER A 52 1.82 -4.85 -13.38
C SER A 52 1.68 -5.55 -12.02
N ALA A 53 2.52 -6.55 -11.72
CA ALA A 53 2.55 -7.19 -10.40
C ALA A 53 3.00 -6.20 -9.31
N ALA A 54 4.01 -5.38 -9.57
CA ALA A 54 4.44 -4.32 -8.66
C ALA A 54 3.32 -3.30 -8.42
N GLN A 55 2.62 -2.89 -9.49
CA GLN A 55 1.45 -2.01 -9.39
C GLN A 55 0.33 -2.65 -8.57
N SER A 56 0.06 -3.95 -8.75
CA SER A 56 -0.95 -4.65 -7.95
C SER A 56 -0.64 -4.63 -6.45
N ILE A 57 0.63 -4.78 -6.06
CA ILE A 57 1.05 -4.63 -4.67
C ILE A 57 0.83 -3.20 -4.19
N HIS A 58 1.16 -2.21 -5.01
CA HIS A 58 0.93 -0.80 -4.69
C HIS A 58 -0.56 -0.53 -4.46
N ASP A 59 -1.45 -1.07 -5.32
CA ASP A 59 -2.91 -0.91 -5.23
C ASP A 59 -3.49 -1.51 -3.93
N MET A 60 -2.84 -2.53 -3.36
CA MET A 60 -3.22 -3.08 -2.05
C MET A 60 -2.86 -2.13 -0.90
N LEU A 61 -1.76 -1.38 -1.03
CA LEU A 61 -1.21 -0.53 0.03
C LEU A 61 -1.77 0.89 0.01
N LEU A 62 -1.94 1.46 -1.19
CA LEU A 62 -2.29 2.87 -1.37
C LEU A 62 -3.03 3.06 -2.69
N GLN A 63 -4.15 3.76 -2.64
CA GLN A 63 -4.91 4.16 -3.84
C GLN A 63 -5.24 5.64 -3.78
N SER A 64 -5.34 6.29 -4.95
CA SER A 64 -5.63 7.73 -5.02
C SER A 64 -6.64 8.14 -6.10
N TRP A 65 -7.23 7.17 -6.80
CA TRP A 65 -8.20 7.47 -7.85
C TRP A 65 -9.44 8.20 -7.31
N GLY A 66 -10.01 9.06 -8.16
CA GLY A 66 -11.18 9.87 -7.82
C GLY A 66 -10.89 10.96 -6.78
N GLY A 67 -9.67 11.51 -6.75
CA GLY A 67 -9.29 12.61 -5.87
C GLY A 67 -9.20 12.25 -4.39
N LYS A 68 -9.16 10.97 -4.04
CA LYS A 68 -9.21 10.50 -2.66
C LYS A 68 -8.08 9.51 -2.37
N ILE A 69 -7.23 9.83 -1.42
CA ILE A 69 -6.16 8.96 -0.92
C ILE A 69 -6.76 7.90 0.01
N ARG A 70 -6.59 6.63 -0.30
CA ARG A 70 -7.04 5.49 0.51
C ARG A 70 -5.83 4.78 1.08
N ILE A 71 -5.75 4.77 2.40
CA ILE A 71 -4.64 4.15 3.14
C ILE A 71 -5.01 2.70 3.44
N PHE A 72 -4.14 1.77 3.04
CA PHE A 72 -4.33 0.33 3.25
C PHE A 72 -5.69 -0.20 2.77
N PRO A 73 -6.12 0.12 1.52
CA PRO A 73 -7.49 -0.16 1.07
C PRO A 73 -7.79 -1.64 0.89
N ALA A 74 -6.78 -2.48 0.64
CA ALA A 74 -6.98 -3.89 0.31
C ALA A 74 -5.88 -4.78 0.91
N ILE A 75 -5.72 -4.70 2.24
CA ILE A 75 -4.71 -5.48 2.94
C ILE A 75 -5.22 -6.90 3.21
N PRO A 76 -4.45 -7.93 2.83
CA PRO A 76 -4.78 -9.31 3.19
C PRO A 76 -4.82 -9.53 4.70
N ALA A 77 -5.70 -10.40 5.16
CA ALA A 77 -5.85 -10.70 6.58
C ALA A 77 -4.56 -11.23 7.23
N THR A 78 -3.67 -11.83 6.45
CA THR A 78 -2.37 -12.34 6.90
C THR A 78 -1.29 -11.26 7.07
N TRP A 79 -1.46 -10.08 6.47
CA TRP A 79 -0.50 -8.99 6.55
C TRP A 79 -0.81 -8.10 7.75
N LYS A 80 -0.36 -8.52 8.94
CA LYS A 80 -0.62 -7.80 10.20
C LYS A 80 0.27 -6.57 10.36
N ASP A 81 1.52 -6.68 9.93
CA ASP A 81 2.54 -5.64 10.04
C ASP A 81 2.98 -5.21 8.65
N ILE A 82 2.79 -3.94 8.35
CA ILE A 82 3.07 -3.35 7.03
C ILE A 82 3.57 -1.94 7.22
N ALA A 83 4.54 -1.54 6.42
CA ALA A 83 4.95 -0.15 6.32
C ALA A 83 5.36 0.19 4.88
N TYR A 84 5.09 1.42 4.48
CA TYR A 84 5.63 1.98 3.25
C TYR A 84 6.02 3.44 3.46
N SER A 85 7.01 3.88 2.71
CA SER A 85 7.55 5.24 2.82
C SER A 85 7.61 5.90 1.46
N GLY A 86 7.02 7.09 1.38
CA GLY A 86 7.18 8.01 0.26
C GLY A 86 6.53 7.61 -1.04
N LEU A 87 5.47 6.78 -1.00
CA LEU A 87 4.69 6.48 -2.20
C LEU A 87 3.97 7.74 -2.72
N ARG A 88 3.85 7.83 -4.05
CA ARG A 88 3.22 8.97 -4.73
C ARG A 88 1.75 8.70 -5.01
N THR A 89 0.93 9.75 -4.93
CA THR A 89 -0.49 9.72 -5.27
C THR A 89 -0.85 10.82 -6.27
N GLU A 90 -2.03 10.71 -6.86
CA GLU A 90 -2.68 11.84 -7.56
C GLU A 90 -2.76 13.06 -6.64
N GLY A 91 -2.83 14.28 -7.20
CA GLY A 91 -2.78 15.52 -6.45
C GLY A 91 -1.38 15.90 -5.93
N ALA A 92 -0.33 15.19 -6.39
CA ALA A 92 1.06 15.42 -6.02
C ALA A 92 1.33 15.32 -4.52
N PHE A 93 0.82 14.27 -3.88
CA PHE A 93 1.16 13.95 -2.50
C PHE A 93 2.23 12.86 -2.41
N LYS A 94 2.98 12.88 -1.33
CA LYS A 94 3.91 11.84 -0.91
C LYS A 94 3.40 11.26 0.39
N VAL A 95 3.13 9.96 0.42
CA VAL A 95 2.46 9.29 1.52
C VAL A 95 3.35 8.21 2.12
N SER A 96 3.39 8.17 3.44
CA SER A 96 4.03 7.11 4.22
C SER A 96 3.04 6.64 5.28
N ALA A 97 3.00 5.35 5.57
CA ALA A 97 2.13 4.82 6.61
C ALA A 97 2.71 3.54 7.22
N SER A 98 2.30 3.28 8.45
CA SER A 98 2.68 2.08 9.19
C SER A 98 1.45 1.44 9.82
N ARG A 99 1.42 0.11 9.80
CA ARG A 99 0.39 -0.74 10.37
C ARG A 99 1.06 -1.82 11.21
N LYS A 100 0.59 -2.05 12.43
CA LYS A 100 1.05 -3.10 13.33
C LYS A 100 -0.13 -3.86 13.91
N GLN A 101 -0.01 -5.18 14.01
CA GLN A 101 -1.06 -6.06 14.55
C GLN A 101 -2.44 -5.81 13.92
N GLY A 102 -2.45 -5.45 12.63
CA GLY A 102 -3.67 -5.20 11.88
C GLY A 102 -4.31 -3.83 12.12
N LYS A 103 -3.64 -2.88 12.77
CA LYS A 103 -4.14 -1.51 13.02
C LYS A 103 -3.17 -0.48 12.46
N THR A 104 -3.68 0.53 11.78
CA THR A 104 -2.86 1.65 11.30
C THR A 104 -2.38 2.47 12.48
N GLN A 105 -1.06 2.61 12.59
CA GLN A 105 -0.39 3.33 13.68
C GLN A 105 -0.26 4.80 13.38
N PHE A 106 0.15 5.12 12.16
CA PHE A 106 0.21 6.49 11.68
C PHE A 106 0.19 6.58 10.16
N ILE A 107 -0.09 7.79 9.69
CA ILE A 107 0.01 8.19 8.29
C ILE A 107 0.76 9.52 8.26
N HIS A 108 1.70 9.67 7.34
CA HIS A 108 2.38 10.93 7.06
C HIS A 108 2.13 11.31 5.61
N ILE A 109 1.57 12.49 5.39
CA ILE A 109 1.26 13.02 4.05
C ILE A 109 1.98 14.35 3.88
N LYS A 110 2.75 14.48 2.79
CA LYS A 110 3.37 15.72 2.35
C LYS A 110 2.73 16.19 1.06
N SER A 111 2.24 17.42 1.03
CA SER A 111 1.75 18.05 -0.18
C SER A 111 2.90 18.66 -0.98
N LEU A 112 2.97 18.34 -2.27
CA LEU A 112 3.98 18.89 -3.17
C LEU A 112 3.43 20.00 -4.07
N ALA A 113 2.10 20.08 -4.26
CA ALA A 113 1.45 21.05 -5.12
C ALA A 113 0.48 22.00 -4.40
N GLY A 114 -0.03 21.63 -3.21
CA GLY A 114 -1.00 22.41 -2.44
C GLY A 114 -2.45 22.09 -2.78
N GLU A 115 -2.72 20.95 -3.37
CA GLU A 115 -4.08 20.50 -3.64
C GLU A 115 -4.82 20.12 -2.34
N PRO A 116 -6.18 20.24 -2.28
CA PRO A 116 -6.94 19.74 -1.16
C PRO A 116 -6.66 18.25 -0.94
N CYS A 117 -6.26 17.90 0.28
CA CYS A 117 -5.94 16.52 0.65
C CYS A 117 -7.18 15.82 1.21
N ILE A 118 -7.75 14.89 0.44
CA ILE A 118 -8.85 14.05 0.92
C ILE A 118 -8.28 12.67 1.21
N VAL A 119 -8.39 12.21 2.47
CA VAL A 119 -7.84 10.94 2.93
C VAL A 119 -8.88 10.08 3.61
N THR A 120 -8.89 8.78 3.30
CA THR A 120 -9.68 7.75 3.99
C THR A 120 -8.74 6.80 4.71
N THR A 121 -9.03 6.50 5.98
CA THR A 121 -8.22 5.65 6.86
C THR A 121 -9.10 4.80 7.76
N ASP A 122 -8.53 3.75 8.36
CA ASP A 122 -9.16 2.93 9.41
C ASP A 122 -8.86 3.44 10.83
N ILE A 123 -8.11 4.53 10.98
CA ILE A 123 -7.84 5.13 12.29
C ILE A 123 -9.13 5.74 12.86
N VAL A 124 -9.56 5.23 14.00
CA VAL A 124 -10.74 5.74 14.72
C VAL A 124 -10.33 6.96 15.54
N ASN A 125 -11.13 8.04 15.49
CA ASN A 125 -10.86 9.31 16.15
C ASN A 125 -9.43 9.82 15.89
N PRO A 126 -9.06 10.07 14.63
CA PRO A 126 -7.70 10.47 14.28
C PRO A 126 -7.40 11.88 14.82
N ILE A 127 -6.17 12.08 15.26
CA ILE A 127 -5.58 13.40 15.48
C ILE A 127 -4.71 13.78 14.28
N PHE A 128 -4.65 15.08 14.01
CA PHE A 128 -3.92 15.65 12.89
C PHE A 128 -2.87 16.62 13.41
N GLU A 129 -1.60 16.32 13.22
CA GLU A 129 -0.48 17.10 13.74
C GLU A 129 0.36 17.66 12.59
N GLY A 130 0.85 18.87 12.73
CA GLY A 130 1.73 19.52 11.76
C GLY A 130 2.28 20.83 12.29
N LYS A 131 2.92 21.62 11.43
CA LYS A 131 3.51 22.90 11.82
C LYS A 131 2.47 23.98 12.20
N ARG A 132 1.21 23.76 11.84
CA ARG A 132 0.07 24.61 12.21
C ARG A 132 -1.17 23.78 12.48
N ASN A 133 -2.19 24.38 13.01
CA ASN A 133 -3.51 23.78 13.06
C ASN A 133 -4.12 23.76 11.65
N PHE A 134 -4.61 22.60 11.23
CA PHE A 134 -5.29 22.43 9.95
C PHE A 134 -6.80 22.61 10.10
N THR A 135 -7.44 23.10 9.04
CA THR A 135 -8.89 23.00 8.91
C THR A 135 -9.23 21.61 8.41
N ILE A 136 -9.98 20.85 9.21
CA ILE A 136 -10.37 19.47 8.92
C ILE A 136 -11.88 19.44 8.71
N GLN A 137 -12.30 18.92 7.55
CA GLN A 137 -13.69 18.59 7.28
C GLN A 137 -13.85 17.07 7.26
N SER A 138 -14.78 16.57 8.09
CA SER A 138 -15.06 15.13 8.19
C SER A 138 -16.20 14.74 7.26
N PHE A 139 -16.08 13.57 6.63
CA PHE A 139 -17.08 12.96 5.76
C PHE A 139 -17.39 11.53 6.21
N PRO A 140 -18.47 10.90 5.73
CA PRO A 140 -18.75 9.50 5.98
C PRO A 140 -17.58 8.56 5.62
N ASN A 141 -17.58 7.35 6.20
CA ASN A 141 -16.58 6.31 5.97
C ASN A 141 -15.17 6.74 6.35
N ASN A 142 -15.05 7.45 7.46
CA ASN A 142 -13.76 7.85 8.04
C ASN A 142 -12.85 8.56 7.02
N THR A 143 -13.45 9.51 6.31
CA THR A 143 -12.83 10.33 5.27
C THR A 143 -12.68 11.75 5.77
N PHE A 144 -11.53 12.36 5.52
CA PHE A 144 -11.19 13.69 6.00
C PHE A 144 -10.60 14.53 4.88
N GLN A 145 -11.05 15.76 4.73
CA GLN A 145 -10.40 16.76 3.88
C GLN A 145 -9.56 17.68 4.77
N ILE A 146 -8.32 17.86 4.37
CA ILE A 146 -7.32 18.64 5.09
C ILE A 146 -6.89 19.81 4.21
N ASP A 147 -6.92 21.02 4.74
CA ASP A 147 -6.38 22.22 4.08
C ASP A 147 -4.84 22.18 4.14
N LEU A 148 -4.23 21.41 3.25
CA LEU A 148 -2.79 21.16 3.20
C LEU A 148 -2.16 21.95 2.05
N LYS A 149 -1.40 23.01 2.37
CA LYS A 149 -0.74 23.85 1.39
C LYS A 149 0.52 23.19 0.82
N LYS A 150 0.99 23.70 -0.32
CA LYS A 150 2.23 23.24 -0.93
C LYS A 150 3.40 23.27 0.05
N GLY A 151 4.10 22.16 0.18
CA GLY A 151 5.25 21.97 1.07
C GLY A 151 4.88 21.60 2.51
N GLU A 152 3.61 21.69 2.89
CA GLU A 152 3.16 21.30 4.22
C GLU A 152 3.07 19.77 4.38
N GLU A 153 3.13 19.33 5.62
CA GLU A 153 3.09 17.95 6.02
C GLU A 153 2.08 17.78 7.17
N VAL A 154 1.33 16.68 7.14
CA VAL A 154 0.44 16.29 8.23
C VAL A 154 0.77 14.87 8.67
N PHE A 155 0.79 14.66 9.99
CA PHE A 155 0.81 13.34 10.63
C PHE A 155 -0.58 13.05 11.17
N ILE A 156 -1.07 11.85 10.92
CA ILE A 156 -2.38 11.38 11.35
C ILE A 156 -2.15 10.14 12.19
N SER A 157 -2.65 10.12 13.42
CA SER A 157 -2.49 9.00 14.36
C SER A 157 -3.75 8.80 15.22
N PRO A 158 -3.91 7.64 15.87
CA PRO A 158 -4.99 7.42 16.82
C PRO A 158 -4.90 8.38 18.01
N GLN A 159 -6.04 8.83 18.52
CA GLN A 159 -6.10 9.67 19.71
C GLN A 159 -5.54 8.91 20.92
N GLY A 160 -4.69 9.60 21.72
CA GLY A 160 -4.10 9.03 22.93
C GLY A 160 -2.88 8.15 22.71
N GLU A 161 -2.50 7.89 21.47
CA GLU A 161 -1.27 7.20 21.12
C GLU A 161 -0.20 8.19 20.64
N LYS A 162 1.06 7.92 20.97
CA LYS A 162 2.23 8.64 20.43
C LYS A 162 3.03 7.64 19.61
N PRO A 163 2.67 7.39 18.35
CA PRO A 163 3.39 6.46 17.52
C PRO A 163 4.79 6.99 17.21
N ASP A 164 5.73 6.07 17.06
CA ASP A 164 7.00 6.40 16.45
C ASP A 164 6.76 6.58 14.94
N PHE A 165 6.96 7.79 14.45
CA PHE A 165 6.79 8.13 13.03
C PHE A 165 7.93 7.60 12.14
N ILE A 166 8.88 6.85 12.71
CA ILE A 166 9.96 6.23 11.97
C ILE A 166 9.46 4.93 11.34
N ILE A 167 9.58 4.84 10.01
CA ILE A 167 9.32 3.59 9.29
C ILE A 167 10.58 2.75 9.30
N SER A 168 10.53 1.68 10.08
CA SER A 168 11.58 0.66 10.09
C SER A 168 11.21 -0.53 9.23
N PRO A 169 12.19 -1.24 8.64
CA PRO A 169 11.94 -2.49 7.95
C PRO A 169 11.20 -3.49 8.83
N ILE A 170 10.18 -4.14 8.30
CA ILE A 170 9.47 -5.21 8.99
C ILE A 170 10.36 -6.46 8.99
N PRO A 171 10.63 -7.08 10.14
CA PRO A 171 11.41 -8.29 10.19
C PRO A 171 10.79 -9.42 9.37
N HIS A 172 11.61 -10.15 8.64
CA HIS A 172 11.17 -11.34 7.92
C HIS A 172 10.77 -12.43 8.92
N THR A 173 9.51 -12.85 8.88
CA THR A 173 9.00 -13.98 9.68
C THR A 173 9.16 -15.31 8.96
N SER A 174 9.33 -15.28 7.64
CA SER A 174 9.61 -16.46 6.83
C SER A 174 10.78 -16.19 5.91
N LYS A 175 11.58 -17.22 5.66
CA LYS A 175 12.62 -17.14 4.66
C LYS A 175 11.96 -17.08 3.29
N ASN A 176 11.97 -15.92 2.66
CA ASN A 176 11.63 -15.83 1.25
C ASN A 176 12.88 -16.14 0.42
N HIS A 177 12.82 -17.22 -0.30
CA HIS A 177 13.95 -17.71 -1.05
C HIS A 177 13.55 -17.93 -2.51
N TYR A 178 12.96 -16.92 -3.12
CA TYR A 178 12.84 -16.90 -4.56
C TYR A 178 14.19 -17.26 -5.18
N GLY A 179 14.24 -18.32 -5.92
CA GLY A 179 15.46 -18.84 -6.48
C GLY A 179 16.18 -19.91 -5.64
N LEU A 180 16.32 -19.76 -4.34
CA LEU A 180 16.95 -20.76 -3.49
C LEU A 180 16.03 -21.98 -3.22
N LYS A 181 14.73 -21.78 -3.20
CA LYS A 181 13.75 -22.83 -2.96
C LYS A 181 13.80 -23.96 -4.00
N ILE A 182 14.22 -23.66 -5.22
CA ILE A 182 14.33 -24.64 -6.32
C ILE A 182 15.67 -25.38 -6.29
N ILE A 183 16.71 -24.77 -5.73
CA ILE A 183 18.02 -25.43 -5.58
C ILE A 183 17.90 -26.58 -4.58
N HIS A 184 17.11 -26.44 -3.54
CA HIS A 184 16.90 -27.49 -2.54
C HIS A 184 15.97 -28.62 -3.02
N GLN A 185 15.16 -28.41 -4.06
CA GLN A 185 14.30 -29.44 -4.65
C GLN A 185 15.01 -30.31 -5.69
N ARG A 186 16.25 -29.97 -6.06
CA ARG A 186 17.07 -30.75 -7.03
C ARG A 186 18.09 -31.65 -6.36
N ARG A 187 18.03 -31.83 -5.09
CA ARG A 187 18.78 -32.84 -4.33
C ARG A 187 17.78 -33.87 -3.83
#